data_1c39e311599f40326ea1acaea28513ba
#
_entry.id   1c39e311599f40326ea1acaea28513ba
#
_cell.length_a   1.000
_cell.length_b   1.000
_cell.length_c   1.000
_cell.angle_alpha   90.00
_cell.angle_beta   90.00
_cell.angle_gamma   90.00
#
_symmetry.space_group_name_H-M   'P 1'
#
loop_
_entity.id
_entity.type
_entity.pdbx_description
1 polymer ?
#
loop_
_entity_poly.entity_id
_entity_poly.type
_entity_poly.pdbx_seq_one_letter_code
_entity_poly.pdbx_strand_id
1 'polypeptide(L)'
;MSEYGDELDPHFGNLLVYLGQMAAMAFGDLPDASGNRSEPDLAAAGMFVEMLGMLEEKTRGNLTAAEAKLVEDLLYDLRMRYVQAQGDQKRIITP
;
A
#
# COMPACT_ATOMS: atom_id res chain seq x y z
N MET A 1 23.78 9.17 15.97
CA MET A 1 23.55 8.69 14.61
C MET A 1 23.28 7.19 14.64
N SER A 2 22.23 6.77 13.97
CA SER A 2 21.93 5.35 13.89
C SER A 2 23.04 4.64 13.10
N GLU A 3 23.48 3.47 13.54
CA GLU A 3 24.46 2.70 12.79
C GLU A 3 23.89 2.21 11.46
N TYR A 4 22.58 2.26 11.30
CA TYR A 4 21.93 1.90 10.04
C TYR A 4 21.83 3.07 9.07
N GLY A 5 22.06 4.30 9.55
CA GLY A 5 22.03 5.50 8.73
C GLY A 5 20.71 5.66 7.99
N ASP A 6 20.80 5.87 6.69
CA ASP A 6 19.63 6.05 5.82
C ASP A 6 19.36 4.82 4.96
N GLU A 7 20.01 3.71 5.25
CA GLU A 7 19.86 2.51 4.43
C GLU A 7 18.49 1.87 4.61
N LEU A 8 17.94 1.40 3.50
CA LEU A 8 16.70 0.63 3.49
C LEU A 8 17.04 -0.84 3.70
N ASP A 9 16.46 -1.46 4.74
CA ASP A 9 16.57 -2.89 4.92
C ASP A 9 15.88 -3.58 3.73
N PRO A 10 16.59 -4.44 2.97
CA PRO A 10 15.98 -5.08 1.81
C PRO A 10 14.76 -5.93 2.15
N HIS A 11 14.73 -6.56 3.30
CA HIS A 11 13.57 -7.37 3.70
C HIS A 11 12.38 -6.49 4.03
N PHE A 12 12.63 -5.36 4.68
CA PHE A 12 11.57 -4.41 4.96
C PHE A 12 11.02 -3.80 3.67
N GLY A 13 11.91 -3.42 2.77
CA GLY A 13 11.52 -2.90 1.46
C GLY A 13 10.70 -3.91 0.67
N ASN A 14 11.11 -5.16 0.67
CA ASN A 14 10.37 -6.22 -0.02
C ASN A 14 8.99 -6.45 0.58
N LEU A 15 8.87 -6.37 1.89
CA LEU A 15 7.57 -6.47 2.54
C LEU A 15 6.64 -5.37 2.08
N LEU A 16 7.14 -4.13 2.06
CA LEU A 16 6.34 -2.99 1.62
C LEU A 16 5.91 -3.12 0.15
N VAL A 17 6.84 -3.54 -0.70
CA VAL A 17 6.53 -3.76 -2.12
C VAL A 17 5.46 -4.83 -2.27
N TYR A 18 5.59 -5.91 -1.54
CA TYR A 18 4.62 -7.01 -1.58
C TYR A 18 3.22 -6.52 -1.17
N LEU A 19 3.14 -5.81 -0.06
CA LEU A 19 1.84 -5.28 0.41
C LEU A 19 1.27 -4.26 -0.57
N GLY A 20 2.13 -3.43 -1.15
CA GLY A 20 1.70 -2.47 -2.18
C GLY A 20 1.16 -3.16 -3.42
N GLN A 21 1.81 -4.23 -3.86
CA GLN A 21 1.34 -5.01 -5.00
C GLN A 21 0.01 -5.70 -4.71
N MET A 22 -0.14 -6.26 -3.52
CA MET A 22 -1.39 -6.87 -3.11
C MET A 22 -2.53 -5.86 -3.12
N ALA A 23 -2.27 -4.65 -2.61
CA ALA A 23 -3.25 -3.58 -2.66
C ALA A 23 -3.59 -3.19 -4.10
N ALA A 24 -2.59 -3.08 -4.96
CA ALA A 24 -2.80 -2.72 -6.37
C ALA A 24 -3.64 -3.77 -7.09
N MET A 25 -3.40 -5.05 -6.80
CA MET A 25 -4.21 -6.12 -7.36
C MET A 25 -5.67 -6.02 -6.87
N ALA A 26 -5.86 -5.71 -5.59
CA ALA A 26 -7.19 -5.56 -5.03
C ALA A 26 -7.93 -4.36 -5.65
N PHE A 27 -7.21 -3.30 -5.99
CA PHE A 27 -7.79 -2.16 -6.72
C PHE A 27 -8.08 -2.49 -8.18
N GLY A 28 -7.59 -3.61 -8.69
CA GLY A 28 -7.73 -3.97 -10.10
C GLY A 28 -6.69 -3.31 -10.99
N ASP A 29 -5.64 -2.75 -10.40
CA ASP A 29 -4.60 -2.00 -11.14
C ASP A 29 -3.50 -2.90 -11.70
N LEU A 30 -3.33 -4.09 -11.14
CA LEU A 30 -2.31 -5.05 -11.57
C LEU A 30 -2.93 -6.41 -11.82
N PRO A 31 -2.43 -7.13 -12.84
CA PRO A 31 -2.90 -8.49 -13.08
C PRO A 31 -2.36 -9.45 -12.02
N ASP A 32 -3.07 -10.57 -11.86
CA ASP A 32 -2.59 -11.67 -11.02
C ASP A 32 -1.50 -12.48 -11.73
N ALA A 33 -1.05 -13.56 -11.10
CA ALA A 33 0.01 -14.40 -11.66
C ALA A 33 -0.37 -15.03 -13.03
N SER A 34 -1.66 -15.14 -13.29
CA SER A 34 -2.16 -15.67 -14.57
C SER A 34 -2.34 -14.61 -15.64
N GLY A 35 -2.04 -13.34 -15.32
CA GLY A 35 -2.22 -12.24 -16.23
C GLY A 35 -3.63 -11.66 -16.26
N ASN A 36 -4.50 -12.11 -15.39
CA ASN A 36 -5.89 -11.64 -15.33
C ASN A 36 -6.04 -10.56 -14.27
N ARG A 37 -6.79 -9.53 -14.61
CA ARG A 37 -7.12 -8.47 -13.66
C ARG A 37 -8.46 -8.78 -13.02
N SER A 38 -8.49 -8.68 -11.70
CA SER A 38 -9.73 -8.82 -10.95
C SER A 38 -10.54 -7.55 -11.03
N GLU A 39 -11.85 -7.68 -10.81
CA GLU A 39 -12.65 -6.50 -10.54
C GLU A 39 -12.19 -5.89 -9.22
N PRO A 40 -12.28 -4.57 -9.07
CA PRO A 40 -11.87 -3.92 -7.83
C PRO A 40 -12.59 -4.49 -6.62
N ASP A 41 -11.82 -4.82 -5.61
CA ASP A 41 -12.33 -5.28 -4.31
C ASP A 41 -11.87 -4.26 -3.27
N LEU A 42 -12.73 -3.28 -3.00
CA LEU A 42 -12.37 -2.19 -2.10
C LEU A 42 -12.24 -2.64 -0.65
N ALA A 43 -12.97 -3.66 -0.25
CA ALA A 43 -12.82 -4.18 1.11
C ALA A 43 -11.42 -4.76 1.30
N ALA A 44 -10.94 -5.54 0.34
CA ALA A 44 -9.59 -6.09 0.39
C ALA A 44 -8.54 -4.99 0.27
N ALA A 45 -8.73 -4.04 -0.64
CA ALA A 45 -7.80 -2.94 -0.81
C ALA A 45 -7.66 -2.12 0.48
N GLY A 46 -8.79 -1.82 1.12
CA GLY A 46 -8.81 -1.09 2.38
C GLY A 46 -8.08 -1.84 3.48
N MET A 47 -8.21 -3.17 3.49
CA MET A 47 -7.51 -3.99 4.47
C MET A 47 -5.99 -3.87 4.32
N PHE A 48 -5.48 -3.88 3.09
CA PHE A 48 -4.04 -3.72 2.87
C PHE A 48 -3.56 -2.33 3.26
N VAL A 49 -4.36 -1.30 3.01
CA VAL A 49 -4.03 0.06 3.44
C VAL A 49 -3.96 0.13 4.97
N GLU A 50 -4.92 -0.49 5.65
CA GLU A 50 -4.94 -0.53 7.12
C GLU A 50 -3.74 -1.31 7.67
N MET A 51 -3.35 -2.41 7.02
CA MET A 51 -2.17 -3.17 7.43
C MET A 51 -0.92 -2.30 7.35
N LEU A 52 -0.77 -1.52 6.31
CA LEU A 52 0.37 -0.62 6.18
C LEU A 52 0.35 0.48 7.22
N GLY A 53 -0.82 1.01 7.54
CA GLY A 53 -0.96 2.00 8.61
C GLY A 53 -0.57 1.42 9.97
N MET A 54 -1.01 0.20 10.24
CA MET A 54 -0.63 -0.52 11.46
C MET A 54 0.88 -0.72 11.51
N LEU A 55 1.46 -1.14 10.40
CA LEU A 55 2.89 -1.38 10.31
C LEU A 55 3.68 -0.10 10.60
N GLU A 56 3.23 1.03 10.04
CA GLU A 56 3.86 2.32 10.30
C GLU A 56 3.86 2.64 11.80
N GLU A 57 2.74 2.45 12.46
CA GLU A 57 2.64 2.70 13.90
C GLU A 57 3.52 1.76 14.71
N LYS A 58 3.50 0.48 14.37
CA LYS A 58 4.25 -0.53 15.14
C LYS A 58 5.77 -0.38 14.97
N THR A 59 6.21 0.20 13.88
CA THR A 59 7.64 0.37 13.61
C THR A 59 8.15 1.77 13.93
N ARG A 60 7.27 2.65 14.40
CA ARG A 60 7.65 4.04 14.67
C ARG A 60 8.80 4.10 15.66
N GLY A 61 9.84 4.84 15.27
CA GLY A 61 11.06 4.95 16.07
C GLY A 61 12.10 3.89 15.79
N ASN A 62 11.78 2.89 14.97
CA ASN A 62 12.70 1.81 14.62
C ASN A 62 13.10 1.81 13.15
N LEU A 63 12.69 2.81 12.40
CA LEU A 63 12.97 2.86 10.96
C LEU A 63 14.09 3.84 10.68
N THR A 64 14.88 3.56 9.64
CA THR A 64 15.77 4.57 9.08
C THR A 64 14.95 5.65 8.40
N ALA A 65 15.58 6.77 8.08
CA ALA A 65 14.90 7.84 7.37
C ALA A 65 14.35 7.35 6.02
N ALA A 66 15.12 6.53 5.31
CA ALA A 66 14.67 5.98 4.02
C ALA A 66 13.47 5.06 4.19
N GLU A 67 13.47 4.24 5.23
CA GLU A 67 12.37 3.33 5.50
C GLU A 67 11.10 4.08 5.89
N ALA A 68 11.24 5.08 6.75
CA ALA A 68 10.10 5.90 7.17
C ALA A 68 9.47 6.62 5.98
N LYS A 69 10.32 7.17 5.11
CA LYS A 69 9.83 7.86 3.91
C LYS A 69 9.10 6.89 2.97
N LEU A 70 9.63 5.69 2.79
CA LEU A 70 9.00 4.70 1.92
C LEU A 70 7.60 4.32 2.41
N VAL A 71 7.47 4.05 3.72
CA VAL A 71 6.17 3.73 4.30
C VAL A 71 5.20 4.90 4.12
N GLU A 72 5.66 6.10 4.43
CA GLU A 72 4.85 7.30 4.34
C GLU A 72 4.35 7.55 2.92
N ASP A 73 5.26 7.47 1.94
CA ASP A 73 4.91 7.70 0.54
C ASP A 73 3.95 6.62 0.03
N LEU A 74 4.20 5.37 0.38
CA LEU A 74 3.34 4.27 -0.04
C LEU A 74 1.93 4.40 0.55
N LEU A 75 1.84 4.71 1.83
CA LEU A 75 0.56 4.93 2.49
C LEU A 75 -0.20 6.09 1.86
N TYR A 76 0.49 7.19 1.58
CA TYR A 76 -0.14 8.33 0.95
C TYR A 76 -0.76 7.94 -0.39
N ASP A 77 0.03 7.28 -1.23
CA ASP A 77 -0.42 6.88 -2.56
C ASP A 77 -1.60 5.93 -2.50
N LEU A 78 -1.54 4.95 -1.61
CA LEU A 78 -2.62 3.96 -1.50
C LEU A 78 -3.89 4.56 -0.91
N ARG A 79 -3.76 5.47 0.05
CA ARG A 79 -4.93 6.17 0.61
C ARG A 79 -5.60 7.04 -0.44
N MET A 80 -4.82 7.72 -1.25
CA MET A 80 -5.36 8.52 -2.35
C MET A 80 -6.04 7.63 -3.39
N ARG A 81 -5.43 6.50 -3.70
CA ARG A 81 -6.02 5.54 -4.63
C ARG A 81 -7.35 5.00 -4.10
N TYR A 82 -7.41 4.73 -2.81
CA TYR A 82 -8.65 4.25 -2.17
C TYR A 82 -9.79 5.27 -2.30
N VAL A 83 -9.49 6.52 -2.02
CA VAL A 83 -10.48 7.59 -2.17
C VAL A 83 -10.97 7.69 -3.61
N GLN A 84 -10.05 7.62 -4.56
CA GLN A 84 -10.39 7.65 -5.98
C GLN A 84 -11.28 6.47 -6.36
N ALA A 85 -10.94 5.28 -5.89
CA ALA A 85 -11.73 4.08 -6.19
C ALA A 85 -13.13 4.15 -5.60
N GLN A 86 -13.27 4.72 -4.41
CA GLN A 86 -14.59 4.94 -3.82
C GLN A 86 -15.42 5.89 -4.67
N GLY A 87 -14.82 6.95 -5.18
CA GLY A 87 -15.48 7.89 -6.05
C GLY A 87 -15.93 7.24 -7.36
N ASP A 88 -15.08 6.41 -7.94
CA ASP A 88 -15.40 5.69 -9.17
C ASP A 88 -16.57 4.73 -8.96
N GLN A 89 -16.60 4.02 -7.84
CA GLN A 89 -17.72 3.13 -7.52
C GLN A 89 -19.03 3.88 -7.40
N LYS A 90 -19.00 5.04 -6.78
CA LYS A 90 -20.21 5.87 -6.64
C LYS A 90 -20.72 6.34 -7.99
N ARG A 91 -19.84 6.60 -8.95
CA ARG A 91 -20.23 7.00 -10.29
C ARG A 91 -20.93 5.89 -11.05
N ILE A 92 -20.54 4.66 -10.80
CA ILE A 92 -21.10 3.50 -11.49
C ILE A 92 -22.53 3.23 -11.03
N ILE A 93 -22.87 3.64 -9.82
CA ILE A 93 -24.20 3.44 -9.26
C ILE A 93 -25.10 4.60 -9.64
N THR A 94 -25.25 4.87 -10.89
CA THR A 94 -26.24 5.86 -11.34
C THR A 94 -27.43 5.15 -11.93
N PRO A 95 -28.61 5.62 -11.63
CA PRO A 95 -29.82 5.06 -12.24
C PRO A 95 -29.87 5.33 -13.72
#